data_968dcfb7ef1716e3388f722225921ec3
#
_entry.id   968dcfb7ef1716e3388f722225921ec3
#
_cell.length_a   1.000
_cell.length_b   1.000
_cell.length_c   1.000
_cell.angle_alpha   90.00
_cell.angle_beta   90.00
_cell.angle_gamma   90.00
#
_symmetry.space_group_name_H-M   'P 1'
#
loop_
_entity.id
_entity.type
_entity.pdbx_description
1 polymer ?
#
loop_
_entity_poly.entity_id
_entity_poly.type
_entity_poly.pdbx_seq_one_letter_code
_entity_poly.pdbx_strand_id
1 'polypeptide(L)'
;GKYQFGKSALRTVGIYDYQEFLRNAEWQDKAFEALIARNKWELRKEIQKYSGRIINGVEITESGLVAAAHLGGAGSVKKYLRSNGRNGFKDGFGTSLSSYIRKFSNYDISHIEADANAKVNLE
;
A
#
# COMPACT_ATOMS: atom_id res chain seq x y z
N GLY A 1 6.12 3.37 13.61
CA GLY A 1 4.79 3.95 13.77
C GLY A 1 3.68 3.00 13.33
N LYS A 2 2.46 3.38 13.59
CA LYS A 2 1.27 2.56 13.33
C LYS A 2 1.18 2.09 11.88
N TYR A 3 1.53 2.95 10.92
CA TYR A 3 1.41 2.66 9.49
C TYR A 3 2.75 2.44 8.81
N GLN A 4 3.84 2.51 9.53
CA GLN A 4 5.20 2.32 9.03
C GLN A 4 5.55 3.24 7.85
N PHE A 5 5.34 4.54 8.02
CA PHE A 5 5.66 5.51 6.99
C PHE A 5 7.14 5.87 6.95
N GLY A 6 7.72 5.90 5.75
CA GLY A 6 9.02 6.49 5.54
C GLY A 6 8.90 7.99 5.22
N LYS A 7 9.96 8.75 5.51
CA LYS A 7 9.97 10.20 5.23
C LYS A 7 9.76 10.51 3.75
N SER A 8 10.34 9.69 2.88
CA SER A 8 10.21 9.88 1.44
C SER A 8 8.76 9.73 0.97
N ALA A 9 8.06 8.70 1.47
CA ALA A 9 6.65 8.50 1.14
C ALA A 9 5.80 9.67 1.65
N LEU A 10 6.08 10.16 2.86
CA LEU A 10 5.36 11.30 3.43
C LEU A 10 5.52 12.57 2.60
N ARG A 11 6.74 12.85 2.11
CA ARG A 11 6.97 13.99 1.23
C ARG A 11 6.14 13.90 -0.05
N THR A 12 6.00 12.70 -0.58
CA THR A 12 5.19 12.47 -1.78
C THR A 12 3.76 12.96 -1.60
N VAL A 13 3.20 12.83 -0.40
CA VAL A 13 1.84 13.27 -0.09
C VAL A 13 1.79 14.64 0.59
N GLY A 14 2.91 15.36 0.62
CA GLY A 14 2.93 16.75 1.09
C GLY A 14 3.25 16.94 2.56
N ILE A 15 3.75 15.93 3.24
CA ILE A 15 4.14 16.03 4.65
C ILE A 15 5.65 16.16 4.76
N TYR A 16 6.11 17.30 5.26
CA TYR A 16 7.54 17.61 5.40
C TYR A 16 7.97 17.73 6.87
N ASP A 17 7.03 18.01 7.77
CA ASP A 17 7.33 18.10 9.20
C ASP A 17 7.13 16.73 9.85
N TYR A 18 8.19 15.94 9.85
CA TYR A 18 8.16 14.59 10.37
C TYR A 18 7.89 14.54 11.88
N GLN A 19 8.42 15.49 12.63
CA GLN A 19 8.22 15.54 14.07
C GLN A 19 6.76 15.80 14.43
N GLU A 20 6.11 16.71 13.72
CA GLU A 20 4.68 16.94 13.89
C GLU A 20 3.87 15.71 13.47
N PHE A 21 4.28 15.07 12.37
CA PHE A 21 3.61 13.85 11.91
C PHE A 21 3.60 12.76 12.98
N LEU A 22 4.73 12.58 13.69
CA LEU A 22 4.86 11.52 14.70
C LEU A 22 3.90 11.70 15.88
N ARG A 23 3.48 12.92 16.16
CA ARG A 23 2.58 13.20 17.29
C ARG A 23 1.19 13.66 16.88
N ASN A 24 0.85 13.54 15.60
CA ASN A 24 -0.43 14.02 15.09
C ASN A 24 -1.20 12.89 14.41
N ALA A 25 -2.16 12.33 15.13
CA ALA A 25 -2.95 11.20 14.64
C ALA A 25 -3.76 11.55 13.40
N GLU A 26 -4.27 12.78 13.30
CA GLU A 26 -5.02 13.23 12.12
C GLU A 26 -4.14 13.25 10.88
N TRP A 27 -2.90 13.74 11.02
CA TRP A 27 -1.94 13.70 9.90
C TRP A 27 -1.63 12.27 9.48
N GLN A 28 -1.50 11.36 10.45
CA GLN A 28 -1.22 9.95 10.16
C GLN A 28 -2.35 9.32 9.35
N ASP A 29 -3.58 9.57 9.74
CA ASP A 29 -4.74 9.02 9.04
C ASP A 29 -4.87 9.61 7.63
N LYS A 30 -4.65 10.91 7.48
CA LYS A 30 -4.71 11.57 6.18
C LYS A 30 -3.59 11.08 5.24
N ALA A 31 -2.38 10.89 5.78
CA ALA A 31 -1.26 10.37 5.01
C ALA A 31 -1.55 8.94 4.54
N PHE A 32 -2.12 8.13 5.40
CA PHE A 32 -2.47 6.76 5.07
C PHE A 32 -3.47 6.73 3.90
N GLU A 33 -4.53 7.51 3.97
CA GLU A 33 -5.52 7.59 2.88
C GLU A 33 -4.90 8.08 1.57
N ALA A 34 -4.05 9.10 1.63
CA ALA A 34 -3.41 9.63 0.43
C ALA A 34 -2.48 8.61 -0.22
N LEU A 35 -1.73 7.86 0.58
CA LEU A 35 -0.85 6.81 0.07
C LEU A 35 -1.62 5.64 -0.51
N ILE A 36 -2.73 5.26 0.12
CA ILE A 36 -3.63 4.25 -0.44
C ILE A 36 -4.15 4.71 -1.80
N ALA A 37 -4.60 5.96 -1.91
CA ALA A 37 -5.12 6.49 -3.16
C ALA A 37 -4.07 6.42 -4.28
N ARG A 38 -2.82 6.79 -3.99
CA ARG A 38 -1.73 6.70 -4.95
C ARG A 38 -1.43 5.26 -5.34
N ASN A 39 -1.37 4.35 -4.38
CA ASN A 39 -1.08 2.95 -4.66
C ASN A 39 -2.21 2.28 -5.44
N LYS A 40 -3.47 2.64 -5.18
CA LYS A 40 -4.59 2.16 -6.00
C LYS A 40 -4.41 2.57 -7.45
N TRP A 41 -4.01 3.80 -7.69
CA TRP A 41 -3.81 4.28 -9.05
C TRP A 41 -2.64 3.55 -9.72
N GLU A 42 -1.52 3.42 -9.02
CA GLU A 42 -0.35 2.70 -9.54
C GLU A 42 -0.67 1.25 -9.89
N LEU A 43 -1.50 0.60 -9.08
CA LEU A 43 -1.84 -0.81 -9.24
C LEU A 43 -3.19 -1.02 -9.94
N ARG A 44 -3.80 0.00 -10.51
CA ARG A 44 -5.17 -0.10 -11.05
C ARG A 44 -5.34 -1.24 -12.06
N LYS A 45 -4.35 -1.44 -12.90
CA LYS A 45 -4.39 -2.51 -13.90
C LYS A 45 -4.22 -3.88 -13.27
N GLU A 46 -3.30 -3.99 -12.32
CA GLU A 46 -3.05 -5.24 -11.60
C GLU A 46 -4.25 -5.63 -10.74
N ILE A 47 -4.85 -4.67 -10.06
CA ILE A 47 -6.06 -4.91 -9.27
C ILE A 47 -7.16 -5.49 -10.16
N GLN A 48 -7.39 -4.87 -11.32
CA GLN A 48 -8.41 -5.35 -12.24
C GLN A 48 -8.10 -6.75 -12.77
N LYS A 49 -6.85 -7.01 -13.11
CA LYS A 49 -6.45 -8.26 -13.73
C LYS A 49 -6.38 -9.44 -12.76
N TYR A 50 -5.89 -9.21 -11.55
CA TYR A 50 -5.53 -10.29 -10.63
C TYR A 50 -6.51 -10.50 -9.47
N SER A 51 -7.38 -9.54 -9.17
CA SER A 51 -8.31 -9.69 -8.04
C SER A 51 -9.18 -10.94 -8.21
N GLY A 52 -9.28 -11.71 -7.14
CA GLY A 52 -10.02 -12.97 -7.13
C GLY A 52 -9.20 -14.18 -7.51
N ARG A 53 -8.02 -14.00 -8.07
CA ARG A 53 -7.12 -15.13 -8.37
C ARG A 53 -6.42 -15.59 -7.11
N ILE A 54 -5.99 -16.85 -7.13
CA ILE A 54 -5.24 -17.43 -6.02
C ILE A 54 -3.79 -17.61 -6.47
N ILE A 55 -2.86 -16.99 -5.74
CA ILE A 55 -1.42 -17.08 -6.00
C ILE A 55 -0.74 -17.51 -4.70
N ASN A 56 0.04 -18.58 -4.74
CA ASN A 56 0.69 -19.16 -3.56
C ASN A 56 -0.32 -19.46 -2.43
N GLY A 57 -1.52 -19.93 -2.81
CA GLY A 57 -2.56 -20.26 -1.84
C GLY A 57 -3.23 -19.03 -1.20
N VAL A 58 -3.00 -17.84 -1.72
CA VAL A 58 -3.55 -16.59 -1.18
C VAL A 58 -4.46 -15.94 -2.21
N GLU A 59 -5.66 -15.59 -1.80
CA GLU A 59 -6.56 -14.84 -2.66
C GLU A 59 -6.06 -13.41 -2.82
N ILE A 60 -5.95 -12.96 -4.06
CA ILE A 60 -5.51 -11.59 -4.38
C ILE A 60 -6.70 -10.66 -4.24
N THR A 61 -6.55 -9.61 -3.44
CA THR A 61 -7.58 -8.59 -3.25
C THR A 61 -6.98 -7.19 -3.39
N GLU A 62 -7.83 -6.22 -3.66
CA GLU A 62 -7.38 -4.82 -3.74
C GLU A 62 -6.68 -4.39 -2.46
N SER A 63 -7.29 -4.62 -1.30
CA SER A 63 -6.70 -4.19 -0.03
C SER A 63 -5.37 -4.88 0.25
N GLY A 64 -5.25 -6.16 -0.09
CA GLY A 64 -4.01 -6.91 0.09
C GLY A 64 -2.89 -6.36 -0.78
N LEU A 65 -3.18 -6.08 -2.06
CA LEU A 65 -2.18 -5.54 -2.98
C LEU A 65 -1.73 -4.14 -2.57
N VAL A 66 -2.66 -3.30 -2.16
CA VAL A 66 -2.34 -1.93 -1.74
C VAL A 66 -1.50 -1.94 -0.46
N ALA A 67 -1.82 -2.81 0.51
CA ALA A 67 -1.03 -2.95 1.72
C ALA A 67 0.39 -3.42 1.42
N ALA A 68 0.54 -4.38 0.51
CA ALA A 68 1.84 -4.88 0.09
C ALA A 68 2.65 -3.78 -0.60
N ALA A 69 1.99 -2.95 -1.42
CA ALA A 69 2.64 -1.83 -2.09
C ALA A 69 3.10 -0.75 -1.10
N HIS A 70 2.33 -0.53 -0.04
CA HIS A 70 2.74 0.40 1.02
C HIS A 70 4.05 -0.04 1.67
N LEU A 71 4.22 -1.35 1.84
CA LEU A 71 5.41 -1.90 2.49
C LEU A 71 6.61 -1.97 1.56
N GLY A 72 6.45 -2.50 0.37
CA GLY A 72 7.56 -2.84 -0.53
C GLY A 72 7.56 -2.12 -1.87
N GLY A 73 6.58 -1.23 -2.10
CA GLY A 73 6.46 -0.49 -3.35
C GLY A 73 5.62 -1.21 -4.39
N ALA A 74 4.95 -0.43 -5.23
CA ALA A 74 4.09 -0.97 -6.29
C ALA A 74 4.88 -1.81 -7.29
N GLY A 75 6.14 -1.44 -7.56
CA GLY A 75 6.99 -2.21 -8.48
C GLY A 75 7.21 -3.64 -8.04
N SER A 76 7.45 -3.87 -6.74
CA SER A 76 7.62 -5.21 -6.19
C SER A 76 6.35 -6.03 -6.30
N VAL A 77 5.21 -5.41 -6.05
CA VAL A 77 3.91 -6.07 -6.19
C VAL A 77 3.69 -6.50 -7.64
N LYS A 78 3.98 -5.63 -8.60
CA LYS A 78 3.84 -5.95 -10.02
C LYS A 78 4.72 -7.14 -10.42
N LYS A 79 5.96 -7.18 -9.97
CA LYS A 79 6.87 -8.30 -10.24
C LYS A 79 6.36 -9.61 -9.64
N TYR A 80 5.85 -9.55 -8.41
CA TYR A 80 5.27 -10.71 -7.75
C TYR A 80 4.11 -11.27 -8.57
N LEU A 81 3.17 -10.42 -8.98
CA LEU A 81 2.00 -10.86 -9.74
C LEU A 81 2.40 -11.43 -11.11
N ARG A 82 3.28 -10.76 -11.83
CA ARG A 82 3.73 -11.20 -13.16
C ARG A 82 4.46 -12.53 -13.11
N SER A 83 5.17 -12.79 -12.03
CA SER A 83 5.91 -14.05 -11.85
C SER A 83 5.04 -15.16 -11.24
N ASN A 84 3.75 -14.92 -11.06
CA ASN A 84 2.83 -15.85 -10.41
C ASN A 84 3.31 -16.22 -9.00
N GLY A 85 3.79 -15.23 -8.27
CA GLY A 85 4.22 -15.39 -6.89
C GLY A 85 5.63 -15.90 -6.67
N ARG A 86 6.43 -16.03 -7.75
CA ARG A 86 7.82 -16.52 -7.62
C ARG A 86 8.77 -15.44 -7.12
N ASN A 87 8.55 -14.19 -7.53
CA ASN A 87 9.39 -13.06 -7.12
C ASN A 87 8.72 -12.30 -5.99
N GLY A 88 8.82 -12.83 -4.77
CA GLY A 88 8.40 -12.14 -3.58
C GLY A 88 9.56 -11.38 -2.95
N PHE A 89 9.24 -10.47 -2.05
CA PHE A 89 10.24 -9.81 -1.22
C PHE A 89 9.90 -10.04 0.25
N LYS A 90 10.84 -9.70 1.13
CA LYS A 90 10.61 -9.70 2.57
C LYS A 90 10.86 -8.32 3.10
N ASP A 91 10.04 -7.90 4.07
CA ASP A 91 10.27 -6.66 4.78
C ASP A 91 11.40 -6.82 5.81
N GLY A 92 11.68 -5.76 6.58
CA GLY A 92 12.69 -5.78 7.62
C GLY A 92 12.41 -6.74 8.77
N PHE A 93 11.21 -7.32 8.82
CA PHE A 93 10.80 -8.28 9.85
C PHE A 93 10.72 -9.70 9.30
N GLY A 94 11.13 -9.92 8.06
CA GLY A 94 11.11 -11.23 7.43
C GLY A 94 9.74 -11.66 6.90
N THR A 95 8.76 -10.79 6.88
CA THR A 95 7.42 -11.10 6.39
C THR A 95 7.41 -11.11 4.87
N SER A 96 6.89 -12.18 4.27
CA SER A 96 6.80 -12.29 2.82
C SER A 96 5.64 -11.48 2.26
N LEU A 97 5.72 -11.15 0.97
CA LEU A 97 4.67 -10.44 0.26
C LEU A 97 3.34 -11.19 0.33
N SER A 98 3.36 -12.50 0.14
CA SER A 98 2.16 -13.34 0.24
C SER A 98 1.48 -13.22 1.60
N SER A 99 2.27 -13.18 2.68
CA SER A 99 1.74 -13.03 4.03
C SER A 99 1.04 -11.69 4.23
N TYR A 100 1.60 -10.61 3.68
CA TYR A 100 0.98 -9.30 3.74
C TYR A 100 -0.32 -9.24 2.96
N ILE A 101 -0.33 -9.80 1.75
CA ILE A 101 -1.54 -9.83 0.94
C ILE A 101 -2.65 -10.59 1.68
N ARG A 102 -2.31 -11.72 2.29
CA ARG A 102 -3.27 -12.52 3.07
C ARG A 102 -3.78 -11.74 4.29
N LYS A 103 -2.87 -11.13 5.05
CA LYS A 103 -3.19 -10.43 6.30
C LYS A 103 -4.15 -9.27 6.07
N PHE A 104 -4.00 -8.56 4.96
CA PHE A 104 -4.77 -7.35 4.69
C PHE A 104 -5.84 -7.54 3.61
N SER A 105 -6.23 -8.78 3.32
CA SER A 105 -7.14 -9.09 2.22
C SER A 105 -8.59 -8.62 2.45
N ASN A 106 -8.99 -8.36 3.67
CA ASN A 106 -10.38 -8.06 4.02
C ASN A 106 -10.63 -6.63 4.51
N TYR A 107 -9.66 -5.73 4.35
CA TYR A 107 -9.88 -4.34 4.72
C TYR A 107 -10.71 -3.63 3.66
N ASP A 108 -11.65 -2.82 4.11
CA ASP A 108 -12.47 -2.03 3.19
C ASP A 108 -11.79 -0.68 2.91
N ILE A 109 -11.24 -0.55 1.71
CA ILE A 109 -10.68 0.69 1.22
C ILE A 109 -11.43 1.19 -0.02
N SER A 110 -12.65 0.69 -0.24
CA SER A 110 -13.43 1.03 -1.43
C SER A 110 -13.82 2.50 -1.47
N HIS A 111 -13.92 3.14 -0.30
CA HIS A 111 -14.27 4.57 -0.20
C HIS A 111 -13.13 5.51 -0.59
N ILE A 112 -11.90 4.99 -0.76
CA ILE A 112 -10.74 5.80 -1.14
C ILE A 112 -10.55 5.67 -2.64
N GLU A 113 -10.74 6.76 -3.38
CA GLU A 113 -10.58 6.75 -4.83
C GLU A 113 -9.11 6.71 -5.23
N ALA A 114 -8.81 6.00 -6.31
CA ALA A 114 -7.48 5.99 -6.90
C ALA A 114 -7.12 7.39 -7.39
N ASP A 115 -5.94 7.89 -7.02
CA ASP A 115 -5.49 9.23 -7.39
C ASP A 115 -3.97 9.26 -7.44
N ALA A 116 -3.43 9.40 -8.65
CA ALA A 116 -1.98 9.45 -8.86
C ALA A 116 -1.29 10.62 -8.14
N ASN A 117 -2.05 11.67 -7.85
CA ASN A 117 -1.53 12.92 -7.29
C ASN A 117 -2.08 13.23 -5.90
N ALA A 118 -2.61 12.23 -5.21
CA ALA A 118 -3.19 12.44 -3.89
C ALA A 118 -2.20 13.09 -2.94
N LYS A 119 -2.66 14.11 -2.23
CA LYS A 119 -1.89 14.83 -1.21
C LYS A 119 -2.76 15.09 0.01
N VAL A 120 -2.09 15.31 1.12
CA VAL A 120 -2.76 15.62 2.38
C VAL A 120 -3.08 17.12 2.43
N ASN A 121 -4.33 17.43 2.82
CA ASN A 121 -4.73 18.78 3.15
C ASN A 121 -4.52 18.96 4.65
N LEU A 122 -3.56 19.80 5.02
CA LEU A 122 -3.18 20.02 6.43
C LEU A 122 -3.90 21.24 7.07
N GLU A 123 -4.75 21.90 6.33
CA GLU A 123 -5.51 23.05 6.85
C GLU A 123 -6.69 22.62 7.71
#